data_63f477b0b98fc6b21ebf2b56d84332f7
#
_entry.id   63f477b0b98fc6b21ebf2b56d84332f7
#
_cell.length_a   1.000
_cell.length_b   1.000
_cell.length_c   1.000
_cell.angle_alpha   90.00
_cell.angle_beta   90.00
_cell.angle_gamma   90.00
#
_symmetry.space_group_name_H-M   'P 1'
#
loop_
_entity.id
_entity.type
_entity.pdbx_description
1 polymer ?
#
loop_
_entity_poly.entity_id
_entity_poly.type
_entity_poly.pdbx_seq_one_letter_code
_entity_poly.pdbx_strand_id
1 'polypeptide(L)'
;MGLFPLPLPGKPQAALLSLPLPTEALLPEELDSPRTGGVVLKPRPGGGPGEDYDLRGYRPGDPLRSVHWKLSSKKDELVVRETLEPRQAEVVLTYDHFGPPEALDQVFDRLCALSRLLLEKGRAHHIQWAAPASGAVEDRAVGSERALLACLEVAFSLTAPETGHSILEGAVQV
;
A
#
# COMPACT_ATOMS: atom_id res chain seq x y z
N MET A 1 26.38 -15.88 -56.33
CA MET A 1 25.24 -15.61 -55.40
C MET A 1 25.83 -14.92 -54.16
N GLY A 2 25.66 -13.61 -54.07
CA GLY A 2 26.17 -12.83 -52.95
C GLY A 2 25.21 -12.87 -51.78
N LEU A 3 25.65 -13.37 -50.62
CA LEU A 3 24.96 -13.22 -49.36
C LEU A 3 25.12 -11.75 -48.91
N PHE A 4 24.01 -11.02 -48.92
CA PHE A 4 23.99 -9.72 -48.28
C PHE A 4 23.89 -9.93 -46.76
N PRO A 5 24.86 -9.42 -45.95
CA PRO A 5 24.69 -9.42 -44.49
C PRO A 5 23.58 -8.46 -44.14
N LEU A 6 22.47 -8.96 -43.63
CA LEU A 6 21.44 -8.15 -42.99
C LEU A 6 22.03 -7.61 -41.67
N PRO A 7 22.12 -6.30 -41.47
CA PRO A 7 22.51 -5.76 -40.20
C PRO A 7 21.43 -6.12 -39.17
N LEU A 8 21.78 -6.96 -38.21
CA LEU A 8 20.98 -7.19 -37.02
C LEU A 8 20.93 -5.89 -36.21
N PRO A 9 19.79 -5.26 -36.02
CA PRO A 9 19.68 -4.05 -35.23
C PRO A 9 19.85 -4.38 -33.77
N GLY A 10 20.89 -3.81 -33.17
CA GLY A 10 21.06 -3.71 -31.73
C GLY A 10 21.60 -4.96 -31.04
N LYS A 11 22.55 -4.75 -30.13
CA LYS A 11 22.87 -5.75 -29.13
C LYS A 11 21.67 -5.96 -28.24
N PRO A 12 21.12 -7.18 -28.10
CA PRO A 12 20.02 -7.42 -27.16
C PRO A 12 20.53 -7.06 -25.74
N GLN A 13 19.97 -6.03 -25.16
CA GLN A 13 20.15 -5.75 -23.74
C GLN A 13 19.19 -6.64 -22.98
N ALA A 14 19.72 -7.66 -22.31
CA ALA A 14 18.95 -8.45 -21.35
C ALA A 14 19.19 -7.86 -19.96
N ALA A 15 18.12 -7.45 -19.29
CA ALA A 15 18.16 -7.14 -17.87
C ALA A 15 17.93 -8.44 -17.10
N LEU A 16 18.86 -8.80 -16.21
CA LEU A 16 18.70 -9.90 -15.27
C LEU A 16 18.28 -9.33 -13.93
N LEU A 17 17.10 -9.74 -13.45
CA LEU A 17 16.63 -9.42 -12.12
C LEU A 17 16.96 -10.62 -11.20
N SER A 18 17.86 -10.42 -10.23
CA SER A 18 18.09 -11.38 -9.17
C SER A 18 17.01 -11.19 -8.11
N LEU A 19 16.20 -12.22 -7.90
CA LEU A 19 15.16 -12.16 -6.85
C LEU A 19 15.79 -12.34 -5.48
N PRO A 20 15.24 -11.66 -4.46
CA PRO A 20 15.63 -11.83 -3.07
C PRO A 20 15.49 -13.28 -2.61
N LEU A 21 16.35 -13.68 -1.68
CA LEU A 21 16.35 -15.03 -1.12
C LEU A 21 15.08 -15.26 -0.29
N PRO A 22 14.53 -16.49 -0.32
CA PRO A 22 13.44 -16.85 0.57
C PRO A 22 13.89 -16.74 2.03
N THR A 23 13.28 -15.84 2.78
CA THR A 23 13.53 -15.66 4.22
C THR A 23 12.25 -15.96 4.98
N GLU A 24 12.36 -16.58 6.15
CA GLU A 24 11.22 -16.74 7.03
C GLU A 24 10.77 -15.36 7.54
N ALA A 25 9.55 -15.02 7.26
CA ALA A 25 8.91 -13.81 7.76
C ALA A 25 7.66 -14.18 8.55
N LEU A 26 7.48 -13.54 9.68
CA LEU A 26 6.28 -13.66 10.48
C LEU A 26 5.47 -12.37 10.31
N LEU A 27 4.19 -12.52 10.01
CA LEU A 27 3.27 -11.37 10.08
C LEU A 27 2.98 -11.07 11.55
N PRO A 28 2.88 -9.79 11.92
CA PRO A 28 2.31 -9.41 13.21
C PRO A 28 0.94 -10.08 13.40
N GLU A 29 0.62 -10.49 14.62
CA GLU A 29 -0.61 -11.23 14.94
C GLU A 29 -1.87 -10.48 14.45
N GLU A 30 -1.83 -9.15 14.50
CA GLU A 30 -2.90 -8.28 13.98
C GLU A 30 -3.10 -8.42 12.46
N LEU A 31 -2.07 -8.74 11.72
CA LEU A 31 -2.12 -8.96 10.26
C LEU A 31 -2.35 -10.43 9.90
N ASP A 32 -2.05 -11.34 10.81
CA ASP A 32 -2.18 -12.79 10.60
C ASP A 32 -3.64 -13.25 10.70
N SER A 33 -4.44 -12.60 11.54
CA SER A 33 -5.85 -12.95 11.72
C SER A 33 -6.74 -12.32 10.64
N PRO A 34 -7.58 -13.11 9.95
CA PRO A 34 -8.55 -12.57 8.99
C PRO A 34 -9.64 -11.70 9.63
N ARG A 35 -9.79 -11.76 10.96
CA ARG A 35 -10.78 -11.00 11.73
C ARG A 35 -10.22 -9.80 12.47
N THR A 36 -8.93 -9.80 12.79
CA THR A 36 -8.29 -8.80 13.66
C THR A 36 -7.42 -7.80 12.90
N GLY A 37 -7.17 -8.04 11.61
CA GLY A 37 -6.36 -7.13 10.80
C GLY A 37 -7.08 -5.81 10.57
N GLY A 38 -6.89 -4.87 11.50
CA GLY A 38 -7.25 -3.46 11.40
C GLY A 38 -8.53 -3.16 10.60
N VAL A 39 -9.69 -3.46 11.16
CA VAL A 39 -10.95 -3.03 10.54
C VAL A 39 -11.10 -1.53 10.79
N VAL A 40 -10.95 -0.75 9.74
CA VAL A 40 -11.22 0.69 9.76
C VAL A 40 -12.68 0.89 9.36
N LEU A 41 -13.44 1.58 10.21
CA LEU A 41 -14.78 2.00 9.85
C LEU A 41 -14.68 3.19 8.88
N LYS A 42 -15.02 2.97 7.60
CA LYS A 42 -15.06 4.04 6.59
C LYS A 42 -16.50 4.44 6.29
N PRO A 43 -16.77 5.74 6.07
CA PRO A 43 -18.09 6.21 5.67
C PRO A 43 -18.54 5.56 4.36
N ARG A 44 -19.79 5.07 4.35
CA ARG A 44 -20.42 4.53 3.12
C ARG A 44 -21.22 5.61 2.43
N PRO A 45 -20.84 6.08 1.24
CA PRO A 45 -21.63 7.03 0.49
C PRO A 45 -23.01 6.46 0.14
N GLY A 46 -24.08 7.16 0.53
CA GLY A 46 -25.46 6.75 0.22
C GLY A 46 -26.00 5.56 1.02
N GLY A 47 -25.28 5.13 2.07
CA GLY A 47 -25.72 4.04 2.96
C GLY A 47 -27.03 4.33 3.64
N GLY A 48 -27.88 3.27 3.78
CA GLY A 48 -29.10 3.30 4.60
C GLY A 48 -28.79 3.27 6.10
N PRO A 49 -29.79 3.24 6.97
CA PRO A 49 -29.61 3.09 8.41
C PRO A 49 -28.91 1.75 8.70
N GLY A 50 -27.67 1.80 9.21
CA GLY A 50 -26.90 0.67 9.71
C GLY A 50 -26.80 0.73 11.23
N GLU A 51 -26.30 -0.35 11.83
CA GLU A 51 -26.11 -0.42 13.28
C GLU A 51 -24.98 0.50 13.75
N ASP A 52 -23.93 0.62 12.93
CA ASP A 52 -22.79 1.51 13.19
C ASP A 52 -22.91 2.77 12.34
N TYR A 53 -23.05 3.92 12.98
CA TYR A 53 -23.08 5.21 12.31
C TYR A 53 -22.35 6.28 13.11
N ASP A 54 -21.77 7.22 12.40
CA ASP A 54 -21.24 8.46 12.98
C ASP A 54 -22.24 9.62 12.75
N LEU A 55 -22.10 10.68 13.52
CA LEU A 55 -22.95 11.85 13.45
C LEU A 55 -22.13 13.05 12.97
N ARG A 56 -22.53 13.62 11.84
CA ARG A 56 -21.91 14.85 11.31
C ARG A 56 -22.94 15.89 10.90
N GLY A 57 -22.48 17.11 10.72
CA GLY A 57 -23.31 18.17 10.13
C GLY A 57 -23.74 17.84 8.70
N TYR A 58 -24.93 18.28 8.33
CA TYR A 58 -25.47 18.16 6.96
C TYR A 58 -24.60 18.92 5.96
N ARG A 59 -24.42 18.33 4.79
CA ARG A 59 -23.80 18.99 3.63
C ARG A 59 -24.76 19.00 2.46
N PRO A 60 -24.78 20.06 1.61
CA PRO A 60 -25.60 20.07 0.41
C PRO A 60 -25.37 18.82 -0.44
N GLY A 61 -26.44 18.08 -0.74
CA GLY A 61 -26.40 16.80 -1.44
C GLY A 61 -26.60 15.57 -0.56
N ASP A 62 -26.59 15.71 0.76
CA ASP A 62 -26.91 14.60 1.65
C ASP A 62 -28.40 14.23 1.55
N PRO A 63 -28.73 12.92 1.50
CA PRO A 63 -30.11 12.48 1.44
C PRO A 63 -30.84 12.80 2.75
N LEU A 64 -32.02 13.43 2.66
CA LEU A 64 -32.84 13.82 3.81
C LEU A 64 -33.23 12.62 4.69
N ARG A 65 -33.24 11.40 4.14
CA ARG A 65 -33.52 10.16 4.91
C ARG A 65 -32.43 9.84 5.94
N SER A 66 -31.21 10.34 5.75
CA SER A 66 -30.11 10.17 6.69
C SER A 66 -30.07 11.21 7.80
N VAL A 67 -30.95 12.21 7.76
CA VAL A 67 -31.06 13.25 8.80
C VAL A 67 -31.56 12.65 10.11
N HIS A 68 -30.82 12.91 11.18
CA HIS A 68 -31.20 12.52 12.53
C HIS A 68 -32.11 13.57 13.16
N TRP A 69 -33.40 13.58 12.77
CA TRP A 69 -34.36 14.62 13.12
C TRP A 69 -34.41 14.95 14.61
N LYS A 70 -34.38 13.93 15.47
CA LYS A 70 -34.41 14.11 16.92
C LYS A 70 -33.24 14.90 17.48
N LEU A 71 -32.04 14.71 16.88
CA LEU A 71 -30.85 15.42 17.31
C LEU A 71 -30.76 16.80 16.64
N SER A 72 -31.18 16.89 15.39
CA SER A 72 -31.24 18.15 14.65
C SER A 72 -32.13 19.16 15.32
N SER A 73 -33.31 18.74 15.81
CA SER A 73 -34.23 19.61 16.55
C SER A 73 -33.71 20.07 17.92
N LYS A 74 -32.73 19.34 18.52
CA LYS A 74 -32.10 19.74 19.78
C LYS A 74 -30.94 20.70 19.60
N LYS A 75 -30.23 20.57 18.46
CA LYS A 75 -29.01 21.36 18.16
C LYS A 75 -29.26 22.58 17.30
N ASP A 76 -30.49 22.72 16.80
CA ASP A 76 -30.89 23.74 15.81
C ASP A 76 -30.05 23.73 14.53
N GLU A 77 -29.42 22.57 14.26
CA GLU A 77 -28.59 22.30 13.11
C GLU A 77 -28.95 20.93 12.52
N LEU A 78 -28.95 20.82 11.20
CA LEU A 78 -29.17 19.52 10.54
C LEU A 78 -27.99 18.57 10.78
N VAL A 79 -28.28 17.48 11.48
CA VAL A 79 -27.29 16.39 11.75
C VAL A 79 -27.65 15.17 10.94
N VAL A 80 -26.68 14.58 10.28
CA VAL A 80 -26.81 13.41 9.41
C VAL A 80 -26.16 12.20 10.07
N ARG A 81 -26.80 11.03 9.94
CA ARG A 81 -26.19 9.74 10.24
C ARG A 81 -25.39 9.28 9.03
N GLU A 82 -24.10 9.07 9.21
CA GLU A 82 -23.21 8.52 8.21
C GLU A 82 -22.95 7.05 8.57
N THR A 83 -23.50 6.14 7.77
CA THR A 83 -23.30 4.70 8.01
C THR A 83 -21.83 4.35 7.80
N LEU A 84 -21.27 3.62 8.74
CA LEU A 84 -19.90 3.14 8.70
C LEU A 84 -19.89 1.70 8.20
N GLU A 85 -18.98 1.41 7.28
CA GLU A 85 -18.70 0.06 6.82
C GLU A 85 -17.36 -0.41 7.36
N PRO A 86 -17.30 -1.62 7.93
CA PRO A 86 -16.01 -2.21 8.26
C PRO A 86 -15.24 -2.53 6.98
N ARG A 87 -14.12 -1.85 6.77
CA ARG A 87 -13.17 -2.17 5.70
C ARG A 87 -11.88 -2.65 6.32
N GLN A 88 -11.26 -3.65 5.71
CA GLN A 88 -9.92 -4.03 6.12
C GLN A 88 -8.98 -2.85 5.94
N ALA A 89 -8.16 -2.58 6.96
CA ALA A 89 -7.13 -1.57 6.87
C ALA A 89 -6.18 -1.92 5.72
N GLU A 90 -5.81 -0.91 4.98
CA GLU A 90 -4.84 -1.02 3.92
C GLU A 90 -3.47 -1.28 4.53
N VAL A 91 -2.83 -2.39 4.15
CA VAL A 91 -1.49 -2.73 4.62
C VAL A 91 -0.47 -1.98 3.78
N VAL A 92 0.44 -1.30 4.43
CA VAL A 92 1.54 -0.59 3.78
C VAL A 92 2.85 -1.13 4.33
N LEU A 93 3.70 -1.66 3.46
CA LEU A 93 5.07 -2.04 3.76
C LEU A 93 5.98 -0.87 3.39
N THR A 94 6.66 -0.31 4.35
CA THR A 94 7.57 0.82 4.14
C THR A 94 9.00 0.42 4.38
N TYR A 95 9.92 0.93 3.58
CA TYR A 95 11.35 0.73 3.78
C TYR A 95 12.16 1.95 3.31
N ASP A 96 13.34 2.11 3.85
CA ASP A 96 14.28 3.13 3.44
C ASP A 96 15.20 2.62 2.33
N HIS A 97 15.22 3.32 1.19
CA HIS A 97 15.99 2.94 0.00
C HIS A 97 17.39 3.59 0.01
N PHE A 98 18.13 3.40 1.09
CA PHE A 98 19.51 3.85 1.24
C PHE A 98 20.24 2.98 2.26
N GLY A 99 21.58 3.04 2.25
CA GLY A 99 22.44 2.30 3.17
C GLY A 99 23.37 1.32 2.47
N PRO A 100 24.14 0.54 3.23
CA PRO A 100 25.05 -0.42 2.67
C PRO A 100 24.31 -1.55 1.94
N PRO A 101 24.86 -2.09 0.83
CA PRO A 101 24.21 -3.11 0.01
C PRO A 101 23.73 -4.32 0.79
N GLU A 102 24.53 -4.81 1.73
CA GLU A 102 24.18 -5.99 2.52
C GLU A 102 22.95 -5.77 3.44
N ALA A 103 22.77 -4.54 3.92
CA ALA A 103 21.58 -4.18 4.72
C ALA A 103 20.35 -4.08 3.82
N LEU A 104 20.50 -3.51 2.62
CA LEU A 104 19.41 -3.44 1.65
C LEU A 104 18.97 -4.81 1.14
N ASP A 105 19.91 -5.72 0.91
CA ASP A 105 19.58 -7.10 0.54
C ASP A 105 18.69 -7.76 1.61
N GLN A 106 19.04 -7.60 2.89
CA GLN A 106 18.21 -8.11 3.99
C GLN A 106 16.82 -7.45 4.06
N VAL A 107 16.73 -6.15 3.77
CA VAL A 107 15.46 -5.43 3.71
C VAL A 107 14.60 -5.98 2.57
N PHE A 108 15.17 -6.18 1.39
CA PHE A 108 14.45 -6.75 0.25
C PHE A 108 14.05 -8.21 0.46
N ASP A 109 14.90 -9.02 1.09
CA ASP A 109 14.55 -10.40 1.45
C ASP A 109 13.31 -10.44 2.35
N ARG A 110 13.28 -9.61 3.40
CA ARG A 110 12.12 -9.48 4.30
C ARG A 110 10.90 -8.90 3.61
N LEU A 111 11.07 -7.85 2.82
CA LEU A 111 10.00 -7.20 2.07
C LEU A 111 9.30 -8.20 1.14
N CYS A 112 10.09 -8.98 0.37
CA CYS A 112 9.57 -10.02 -0.51
C CYS A 112 8.85 -11.12 0.25
N ALA A 113 9.41 -11.58 1.36
CA ALA A 113 8.80 -12.62 2.19
C ALA A 113 7.46 -12.15 2.78
N LEU A 114 7.40 -10.95 3.37
CA LEU A 114 6.17 -10.36 3.90
C LEU A 114 5.13 -10.12 2.80
N SER A 115 5.56 -9.59 1.66
CA SER A 115 4.67 -9.33 0.52
C SER A 115 4.03 -10.62 -0.01
N ARG A 116 4.81 -11.69 -0.19
CA ARG A 116 4.30 -13.00 -0.61
C ARG A 116 3.34 -13.59 0.41
N LEU A 117 3.68 -13.52 1.69
CA LEU A 117 2.81 -14.00 2.75
C LEU A 117 1.46 -13.27 2.80
N LEU A 118 1.45 -11.95 2.56
CA LEU A 118 0.22 -11.16 2.41
C LEU A 118 -0.58 -11.62 1.18
N LEU A 119 0.08 -11.83 0.04
CA LEU A 119 -0.58 -12.31 -1.18
C LEU A 119 -1.17 -13.71 -1.02
N GLU A 120 -0.48 -14.63 -0.34
CA GLU A 120 -0.99 -15.97 0.00
C GLU A 120 -2.26 -15.90 0.85
N LYS A 121 -2.36 -14.89 1.72
CA LYS A 121 -3.56 -14.61 2.52
C LYS A 121 -4.62 -13.81 1.74
N GLY A 122 -4.42 -13.56 0.46
CA GLY A 122 -5.34 -12.78 -0.39
C GLY A 122 -5.40 -11.29 -0.03
N ARG A 123 -4.38 -10.75 0.66
CA ARG A 123 -4.32 -9.35 1.08
C ARG A 123 -3.50 -8.52 0.10
N ALA A 124 -4.16 -7.68 -0.66
CA ALA A 124 -3.49 -6.61 -1.40
C ALA A 124 -2.89 -5.60 -0.41
N HIS A 125 -1.74 -5.05 -0.76
CA HIS A 125 -0.99 -4.12 0.09
C HIS A 125 -0.25 -3.10 -0.78
N HIS A 126 0.35 -2.11 -0.14
CA HIS A 126 1.20 -1.12 -0.77
C HIS A 126 2.65 -1.29 -0.33
N ILE A 127 3.58 -0.97 -1.21
CA ILE A 127 5.01 -0.85 -0.89
C ILE A 127 5.41 0.59 -1.12
N GLN A 128 6.01 1.22 -0.10
CA GLN A 128 6.40 2.62 -0.13
C GLN A 128 7.86 2.81 0.24
N TRP A 129 8.53 3.73 -0.45
CA TRP A 129 9.89 4.18 -0.14
C TRP A 129 10.09 5.63 -0.56
N ALA A 130 11.11 6.30 -0.02
CA ALA A 130 11.52 7.61 -0.50
C ALA A 130 12.41 7.46 -1.72
N ALA A 131 12.07 8.13 -2.82
CA ALA A 131 12.90 8.15 -4.02
C ALA A 131 14.26 8.79 -3.70
N PRO A 132 15.41 8.13 -3.98
CA PRO A 132 16.72 8.60 -3.57
C PRO A 132 17.08 10.01 -4.07
N ALA A 133 16.63 10.36 -5.27
CA ALA A 133 16.97 11.63 -5.90
C ALA A 133 16.14 12.82 -5.40
N SER A 134 14.86 12.61 -5.06
CA SER A 134 13.91 13.68 -4.77
C SER A 134 13.38 13.67 -3.33
N GLY A 135 13.52 12.57 -2.61
CA GLY A 135 12.87 12.34 -1.32
C GLY A 135 11.34 12.18 -1.43
N ALA A 136 10.80 12.20 -2.65
CA ALA A 136 9.37 11.98 -2.85
C ALA A 136 8.99 10.54 -2.49
N VAL A 137 7.83 10.36 -1.85
CA VAL A 137 7.32 9.03 -1.53
C VAL A 137 6.81 8.35 -2.80
N GLU A 138 7.44 7.26 -3.16
CA GLU A 138 6.95 6.32 -4.17
C GLU A 138 6.00 5.34 -3.51
N ASP A 139 4.87 5.09 -4.15
CA ASP A 139 3.81 4.18 -3.67
C ASP A 139 3.42 3.21 -4.78
N ARG A 140 3.49 1.92 -4.48
CA ARG A 140 3.18 0.83 -5.42
C ARG A 140 2.18 -0.14 -4.83
N ALA A 141 1.01 -0.23 -5.48
CA ALA A 141 0.00 -1.21 -5.11
C ALA A 141 0.41 -2.63 -5.56
N VAL A 142 0.35 -3.57 -4.65
CA VAL A 142 0.71 -4.98 -4.85
C VAL A 142 -0.50 -5.86 -4.54
N GLY A 143 -1.17 -6.34 -5.58
CA GLY A 143 -2.29 -7.27 -5.48
C GLY A 143 -2.03 -8.62 -6.14
N SER A 144 -0.81 -8.85 -6.65
CA SER A 144 -0.41 -10.10 -7.29
C SER A 144 1.11 -10.24 -7.31
N GLU A 145 1.61 -11.46 -7.50
CA GLU A 145 3.06 -11.72 -7.67
C GLU A 145 3.65 -10.93 -8.84
N ARG A 146 2.90 -10.78 -9.93
CA ARG A 146 3.34 -9.96 -11.07
C ARG A 146 3.53 -8.49 -10.70
N ALA A 147 2.64 -7.94 -9.87
CA ALA A 147 2.75 -6.56 -9.39
C ALA A 147 3.94 -6.41 -8.44
N LEU A 148 4.21 -7.42 -7.60
CA LEU A 148 5.40 -7.46 -6.74
C LEU A 148 6.68 -7.42 -7.58
N LEU A 149 6.80 -8.29 -8.60
CA LEU A 149 7.96 -8.32 -9.47
C LEU A 149 8.17 -6.99 -10.20
N ALA A 150 7.11 -6.38 -10.70
CA ALA A 150 7.19 -5.06 -11.34
C ALA A 150 7.62 -3.96 -10.34
N CYS A 151 7.20 -4.04 -9.09
CA CYS A 151 7.64 -3.14 -8.03
C CYS A 151 9.13 -3.31 -7.74
N LEU A 152 9.63 -4.55 -7.63
CA LEU A 152 11.04 -4.86 -7.41
C LEU A 152 11.92 -4.41 -8.58
N GLU A 153 11.46 -4.59 -9.82
CA GLU A 153 12.17 -4.12 -11.01
C GLU A 153 12.40 -2.60 -10.94
N VAL A 154 11.39 -1.84 -10.55
CA VAL A 154 11.53 -0.39 -10.34
C VAL A 154 12.51 -0.10 -9.20
N ALA A 155 12.35 -0.73 -8.05
CA ALA A 155 13.21 -0.52 -6.89
C ALA A 155 14.68 -0.82 -7.21
N PHE A 156 14.97 -1.93 -7.88
CA PHE A 156 16.35 -2.33 -8.24
C PHE A 156 16.95 -1.52 -9.39
N SER A 157 16.13 -0.82 -10.17
CA SER A 157 16.64 0.13 -11.18
C SER A 157 17.17 1.43 -10.55
N LEU A 158 16.81 1.70 -9.29
CA LEU A 158 17.24 2.89 -8.57
C LEU A 158 18.59 2.63 -7.90
N THR A 159 19.50 3.58 -8.02
CA THR A 159 20.77 3.55 -7.27
C THR A 159 20.51 3.92 -5.82
N ALA A 160 20.87 3.05 -4.90
CA ALA A 160 20.77 3.34 -3.48
C ALA A 160 22.00 4.12 -3.01
N PRO A 161 21.83 5.33 -2.44
CA PRO A 161 22.92 6.08 -1.83
C PRO A 161 23.24 5.52 -0.43
N GLU A 162 24.40 5.89 0.11
CA GLU A 162 24.77 5.51 1.49
C GLU A 162 23.85 6.16 2.54
N THR A 163 23.35 7.35 2.26
CA THR A 163 22.45 8.11 3.12
C THR A 163 21.30 8.69 2.30
N GLY A 164 20.13 8.81 2.90
CA GLY A 164 18.95 9.28 2.17
C GLY A 164 17.87 9.81 3.10
N HIS A 165 16.71 10.10 2.51
CA HIS A 165 15.52 10.51 3.27
C HIS A 165 14.80 9.26 3.80
N SER A 166 14.68 9.20 5.13
CA SER A 166 13.89 8.16 5.78
C SER A 166 12.41 8.54 5.77
N ILE A 167 11.56 7.57 5.40
CA ILE A 167 10.10 7.67 5.58
C ILE A 167 9.65 7.00 6.87
N LEU A 168 10.56 6.32 7.56
CA LEU A 168 10.27 5.63 8.82
C LEU A 168 10.33 6.58 10.03
N GLU A 169 11.01 7.71 9.93
CA GLU A 169 11.12 8.70 11.03
C GLU A 169 9.78 9.36 11.42
N GLY A 170 8.75 9.26 10.56
CA GLY A 170 7.39 9.73 10.86
C GLY A 170 6.38 8.61 11.15
N ALA A 171 6.77 7.36 10.96
CA ALA A 171 5.92 6.22 11.24
C ALA A 171 6.04 5.87 12.74
N VAL A 172 4.96 6.05 13.48
CA VAL A 172 4.87 5.51 14.84
C VAL A 172 5.05 4.00 14.71
N GLN A 173 6.16 3.48 15.24
CA GLN A 173 6.32 2.04 15.41
C GLN A 173 5.24 1.59 16.41
N VAL A 174 4.22 0.94 15.89
CA VAL A 174 3.21 0.23 16.69
C VAL A 174 3.72 -1.18 16.95
#